data_dd7fcbcead519e065d563cfc6824ef30
#
_entry.id   dd7fcbcead519e065d563cfc6824ef30
#
_cell.length_a   1.000
_cell.length_b   1.000
_cell.length_c   1.000
_cell.angle_alpha   90.00
_cell.angle_beta   90.00
_cell.angle_gamma   90.00
#
_symmetry.space_group_name_H-M   'P 1'
#
loop_
_entity.id
_entity.type
_entity.pdbx_description
1 polymer ?
#
loop_
_entity_poly.entity_id
_entity_poly.type
_entity_poly.pdbx_seq_one_letter_code
_entity_poly.pdbx_strand_id
1 'polypeptide(L)'
;MIEIDNFLSKNEVKILIDYYDNTLKRRLSPAHSFWDKRVLQCHSITQPKVRKLIASTQYRVISKCCKFYNEEYVYPDHTDIVTWRSGMELKPHVDNMHINDPNLKHDTPYRDYSSIIYLNDDYEGGNTIFPKQNYKTIPKAGKLIVFPSGSSHPHGVTEVTSGVRYTLAMWFTKDINQMSYTDYVSKPSLFLLESLMDLYAVNKRLLTKLSKTFILKKNN
;
A
#
# COMPACT_ATOMS: atom_id res chain seq x y z
N MET A 1 4.42 -13.63 6.47
CA MET A 1 3.35 -12.62 6.62
C MET A 1 3.42 -12.03 8.02
N ILE A 2 3.17 -10.72 8.15
CA ILE A 2 3.12 -10.00 9.43
C ILE A 2 1.68 -9.56 9.67
N GLU A 3 1.23 -9.65 10.92
CA GLU A 3 0.00 -8.99 11.39
C GLU A 3 0.31 -8.13 12.61
N ILE A 4 -0.20 -6.92 12.65
CA ILE A 4 -0.02 -5.98 13.76
C ILE A 4 -1.36 -5.33 14.07
N ASP A 5 -1.93 -5.64 15.23
CA ASP A 5 -3.14 -4.98 15.74
C ASP A 5 -2.81 -3.54 16.17
N ASN A 6 -3.80 -2.64 16.07
CA ASN A 6 -3.69 -1.23 16.47
C ASN A 6 -2.49 -0.49 15.82
N PHE A 7 -2.14 -0.85 14.59
CA PHE A 7 -1.08 -0.18 13.84
C PHE A 7 -1.44 1.27 13.51
N LEU A 8 -2.69 1.52 13.13
CA LEU A 8 -3.29 2.86 13.12
C LEU A 8 -4.15 3.06 14.35
N SER A 9 -4.08 4.25 14.93
CA SER A 9 -4.98 4.68 15.99
C SER A 9 -6.40 4.92 15.44
N LYS A 10 -7.41 4.90 16.33
CA LYS A 10 -8.80 5.21 15.97
C LYS A 10 -8.94 6.58 15.29
N ASN A 11 -8.16 7.58 15.71
CA ASN A 11 -8.19 8.91 15.11
C ASN A 11 -7.60 8.92 13.69
N GLU A 12 -6.50 8.20 13.44
CA GLU A 12 -5.90 8.07 12.11
C GLU A 12 -6.86 7.38 11.14
N VAL A 13 -7.47 6.29 11.58
CA VAL A 13 -8.49 5.56 10.82
C VAL A 13 -9.66 6.47 10.46
N LYS A 14 -10.20 7.20 11.46
CA LYS A 14 -11.32 8.14 11.24
C LYS A 14 -10.98 9.21 10.20
N ILE A 15 -9.76 9.79 10.26
CA ILE A 15 -9.32 10.81 9.29
C ILE A 15 -9.34 10.26 7.87
N LEU A 16 -8.91 9.00 7.66
CA LEU A 16 -8.86 8.39 6.33
C LEU A 16 -10.26 8.08 5.78
N ILE A 17 -11.15 7.54 6.62
CA ILE A 17 -12.54 7.25 6.24
C ILE A 17 -13.29 8.56 5.95
N ASP A 18 -13.24 9.53 6.87
CA ASP A 18 -13.90 10.84 6.69
C ASP A 18 -13.44 11.51 5.38
N TYR A 19 -12.14 11.46 5.07
CA TYR A 19 -11.63 12.02 3.82
C TYR A 19 -12.15 11.28 2.61
N TYR A 20 -12.14 9.95 2.64
CA TYR A 20 -12.66 9.13 1.54
C TYR A 20 -14.15 9.44 1.28
N ASP A 21 -14.96 9.50 2.32
CA ASP A 21 -16.42 9.70 2.19
C ASP A 21 -16.78 11.11 1.71
N ASN A 22 -15.98 12.11 2.09
CA ASN A 22 -16.19 13.52 1.70
C ASN A 22 -15.50 13.89 0.38
N THR A 23 -14.87 12.96 -0.34
CA THR A 23 -14.23 13.25 -1.63
C THR A 23 -14.97 12.59 -2.78
N LEU A 24 -15.12 13.34 -3.89
CA LEU A 24 -15.63 12.82 -5.16
C LEU A 24 -14.51 12.33 -6.09
N LYS A 25 -13.24 12.54 -5.71
CA LYS A 25 -12.05 12.14 -6.52
C LYS A 25 -11.79 10.62 -6.45
N ARG A 26 -12.82 9.82 -6.60
CA ARG A 26 -12.70 8.37 -6.66
C ARG A 26 -12.46 7.93 -8.09
N ARG A 27 -11.75 6.81 -8.24
CA ARG A 27 -11.45 6.26 -9.56
C ARG A 27 -12.75 5.95 -10.31
N LEU A 28 -12.89 6.56 -11.47
CA LEU A 28 -13.86 6.20 -12.50
C LEU A 28 -13.13 5.37 -13.54
N SER A 29 -13.47 4.11 -13.70
CA SER A 29 -12.88 3.25 -14.72
C SER A 29 -13.98 2.61 -15.57
N PRO A 30 -14.29 3.16 -16.74
CA PRO A 30 -15.22 2.53 -17.67
C PRO A 30 -14.78 1.13 -18.11
N ALA A 31 -13.45 0.89 -18.16
CA ALA A 31 -12.88 -0.39 -18.56
C ALA A 31 -12.91 -1.47 -17.45
N HIS A 32 -13.06 -1.07 -16.18
CA HIS A 32 -13.04 -1.97 -15.04
C HIS A 32 -14.14 -1.59 -14.05
N SER A 33 -15.39 -1.94 -14.39
CA SER A 33 -16.58 -1.65 -13.57
C SER A 33 -16.45 -2.11 -12.11
N PHE A 34 -15.71 -3.19 -11.88
CA PHE A 34 -15.45 -3.71 -10.52
C PHE A 34 -14.76 -2.69 -9.61
N TRP A 35 -13.87 -1.84 -10.14
CA TRP A 35 -13.13 -0.83 -9.38
C TRP A 35 -13.77 0.56 -9.44
N ASP A 36 -14.86 0.72 -10.20
CA ASP A 36 -15.50 2.02 -10.39
C ASP A 36 -15.99 2.61 -9.06
N LYS A 37 -15.68 3.88 -8.84
CA LYS A 37 -16.06 4.68 -7.67
C LYS A 37 -15.68 4.11 -6.30
N ARG A 38 -14.80 3.12 -6.26
CA ARG A 38 -14.40 2.43 -5.02
C ARG A 38 -12.98 2.73 -4.59
N VAL A 39 -12.14 3.18 -5.51
CA VAL A 39 -10.72 3.39 -5.28
C VAL A 39 -10.42 4.88 -5.24
N LEU A 40 -9.85 5.34 -4.14
CA LEU A 40 -9.25 6.65 -4.01
C LEU A 40 -7.73 6.49 -4.08
N GLN A 41 -7.13 6.89 -5.20
CA GLN A 41 -5.69 6.88 -5.39
C GLN A 41 -5.04 7.96 -4.53
N CYS A 42 -4.14 7.58 -3.63
CA CYS A 42 -3.61 8.50 -2.62
C CYS A 42 -2.77 9.64 -3.20
N HIS A 43 -2.19 9.47 -4.40
CA HIS A 43 -1.50 10.57 -5.10
C HIS A 43 -2.46 11.72 -5.49
N SER A 44 -3.77 11.47 -5.61
CA SER A 44 -4.78 12.49 -5.91
C SER A 44 -5.21 13.30 -4.69
N ILE A 45 -4.79 12.93 -3.49
CA ILE A 45 -5.12 13.60 -2.24
C ILE A 45 -4.39 14.93 -2.18
N THR A 46 -5.14 16.03 -2.00
CA THR A 46 -4.58 17.39 -1.93
C THR A 46 -4.52 17.95 -0.52
N GLN A 47 -5.28 17.36 0.42
CA GLN A 47 -5.33 17.85 1.80
C GLN A 47 -4.02 17.51 2.55
N PRO A 48 -3.24 18.53 3.02
CA PRO A 48 -1.90 18.30 3.58
C PRO A 48 -1.90 17.35 4.79
N LYS A 49 -2.89 17.48 5.69
CA LYS A 49 -2.99 16.63 6.89
C LYS A 49 -3.15 15.14 6.52
N VAL A 50 -3.99 14.82 5.53
CA VAL A 50 -4.22 13.44 5.08
C VAL A 50 -3.00 12.90 4.34
N ARG A 51 -2.37 13.71 3.49
CA ARG A 51 -1.12 13.34 2.81
C ARG A 51 0.00 13.00 3.79
N LYS A 52 0.20 13.86 4.81
CA LYS A 52 1.19 13.62 5.87
C LYS A 52 0.89 12.32 6.62
N LEU A 53 -0.38 12.04 6.91
CA LEU A 53 -0.78 10.78 7.56
C LEU A 53 -0.45 9.57 6.69
N ILE A 54 -0.78 9.60 5.39
CA ILE A 54 -0.48 8.50 4.47
C ILE A 54 1.03 8.29 4.35
N ALA A 55 1.82 9.34 4.14
CA ALA A 55 3.28 9.26 4.05
C ALA A 55 3.89 8.67 5.34
N SER A 56 3.46 9.13 6.50
CA SER A 56 3.87 8.58 7.80
C SER A 56 3.48 7.11 7.96
N THR A 57 2.29 6.72 7.47
CA THR A 57 1.81 5.33 7.51
C THR A 57 2.66 4.44 6.62
N GLN A 58 2.93 4.85 5.38
CA GLN A 58 3.80 4.14 4.44
C GLN A 58 5.17 3.87 5.07
N TYR A 59 5.77 4.91 5.66
CA TYR A 59 7.06 4.78 6.35
C TYR A 59 7.04 3.74 7.47
N ARG A 60 6.02 3.80 8.33
CA ARG A 60 5.87 2.82 9.41
C ARG A 60 5.72 1.39 8.87
N VAL A 61 5.00 1.19 7.74
CA VAL A 61 4.87 -0.11 7.08
C VAL A 61 6.20 -0.57 6.51
N ILE A 62 6.94 0.29 5.80
CA ILE A 62 8.28 0.01 5.27
C ILE A 62 9.19 -0.47 6.40
N SER A 63 9.26 0.26 7.51
CA SER A 63 10.08 -0.12 8.67
C SER A 63 9.74 -1.50 9.22
N LYS A 64 8.44 -1.85 9.31
CA LYS A 64 8.02 -3.19 9.75
C LYS A 64 8.33 -4.27 8.73
N CYS A 65 8.11 -4.00 7.44
CA CYS A 65 8.42 -4.89 6.35
C CYS A 65 9.92 -5.23 6.30
N CYS A 66 10.78 -4.21 6.28
CA CYS A 66 12.23 -4.38 6.25
C CYS A 66 12.74 -5.18 7.45
N LYS A 67 12.27 -4.85 8.65
CA LYS A 67 12.67 -5.56 9.86
C LYS A 67 12.29 -7.03 9.84
N PHE A 68 11.10 -7.36 9.38
CA PHE A 68 10.58 -8.74 9.42
C PHE A 68 11.17 -9.62 8.32
N TYR A 69 11.29 -9.08 7.11
CA TYR A 69 11.77 -9.82 5.95
C TYR A 69 13.28 -9.71 5.75
N ASN A 70 13.98 -9.01 6.66
CA ASN A 70 15.42 -8.76 6.58
C ASN A 70 15.83 -8.08 5.28
N GLU A 71 15.00 -7.14 4.82
CA GLU A 71 15.29 -6.32 3.65
C GLU A 71 16.04 -5.05 4.07
N GLU A 72 16.99 -4.63 3.25
CA GLU A 72 17.69 -3.36 3.50
C GLU A 72 16.75 -2.18 3.37
N TYR A 73 15.93 -2.17 2.31
CA TYR A 73 14.87 -1.19 2.10
C TYR A 73 13.85 -1.69 1.07
N VAL A 74 12.61 -1.22 1.19
CA VAL A 74 11.58 -1.34 0.16
C VAL A 74 10.99 0.04 -0.12
N TYR A 75 10.68 0.28 -1.39
CA TYR A 75 10.18 1.56 -1.89
C TYR A 75 8.69 1.42 -2.18
N PRO A 76 7.88 2.45 -1.93
CA PRO A 76 6.48 2.38 -2.27
C PRO A 76 6.27 2.50 -3.77
N ASP A 77 5.36 1.69 -4.28
CA ASP A 77 4.86 1.76 -5.64
C ASP A 77 3.53 2.51 -5.67
N HIS A 78 2.51 1.96 -5.03
CA HIS A 78 1.16 2.51 -5.12
C HIS A 78 0.44 2.43 -3.77
N THR A 79 -0.50 3.35 -3.55
CA THR A 79 -1.31 3.40 -2.32
C THR A 79 -2.72 3.86 -2.64
N ASP A 80 -3.70 3.07 -2.18
CA ASP A 80 -5.11 3.31 -2.43
C ASP A 80 -5.95 3.14 -1.16
N ILE A 81 -6.94 4.02 -0.97
CA ILE A 81 -8.07 3.70 -0.09
C ILE A 81 -9.13 3.02 -0.94
N VAL A 82 -9.53 1.81 -0.52
CA VAL A 82 -10.44 0.95 -1.28
C VAL A 82 -11.63 0.57 -0.41
N THR A 83 -12.83 0.66 -1.00
CA THR A 83 -14.07 0.19 -0.34
C THR A 83 -14.62 -1.06 -1.01
N TRP A 84 -15.25 -1.90 -0.19
CA TRP A 84 -15.94 -3.12 -0.59
C TRP A 84 -17.34 -3.10 0.02
N ARG A 85 -18.33 -3.26 -0.82
CA ARG A 85 -19.75 -3.27 -0.41
C ARG A 85 -20.29 -4.69 -0.38
N SER A 86 -21.44 -4.88 0.23
CA SER A 86 -22.16 -6.16 0.22
C SER A 86 -22.26 -6.75 -1.20
N GLY A 87 -22.05 -8.05 -1.33
CA GLY A 87 -21.98 -8.80 -2.57
C GLY A 87 -20.62 -8.76 -3.28
N MET A 88 -19.62 -8.02 -2.75
CA MET A 88 -18.29 -7.92 -3.36
C MET A 88 -17.32 -8.92 -2.76
N GLU A 89 -16.60 -9.62 -3.61
CA GLU A 89 -15.51 -10.52 -3.29
C GLU A 89 -14.33 -10.32 -4.25
N LEU A 90 -13.18 -10.88 -3.96
CA LEU A 90 -12.06 -10.99 -4.89
C LEU A 90 -11.48 -12.39 -4.82
N LYS A 91 -11.48 -13.08 -5.94
CA LYS A 91 -10.88 -14.42 -6.06
C LYS A 91 -9.38 -14.36 -5.74
N PRO A 92 -8.81 -15.48 -5.27
CA PRO A 92 -7.38 -15.55 -5.02
C PRO A 92 -6.56 -15.17 -6.25
N HIS A 93 -5.61 -14.26 -6.05
CA HIS A 93 -4.69 -13.72 -7.05
C HIS A 93 -3.35 -13.40 -6.38
N VAL A 94 -2.40 -12.96 -7.16
CA VAL A 94 -1.14 -12.35 -6.70
C VAL A 94 -0.95 -11.00 -7.38
N ASP A 95 -0.14 -10.13 -6.81
CA ASP A 95 -0.08 -8.73 -7.24
C ASP A 95 1.02 -8.45 -8.28
N ASN A 96 1.83 -9.46 -8.64
CA ASN A 96 2.98 -9.25 -9.53
C ASN A 96 3.08 -10.22 -10.71
N MET A 97 2.13 -11.14 -10.86
CA MET A 97 2.07 -12.08 -12.00
C MET A 97 0.67 -12.60 -12.21
N HIS A 98 0.42 -13.22 -13.35
CA HIS A 98 -0.79 -14.00 -13.56
C HIS A 98 -0.61 -15.40 -12.97
N ILE A 99 -1.41 -15.77 -11.98
CA ILE A 99 -1.25 -17.02 -11.24
C ILE A 99 -1.43 -18.28 -12.12
N ASN A 100 -2.28 -18.18 -13.15
CA ASN A 100 -2.58 -19.29 -14.08
C ASN A 100 -1.69 -19.30 -15.32
N ASP A 101 -0.98 -18.20 -15.61
CA ASP A 101 -0.04 -18.09 -16.71
C ASP A 101 1.11 -17.15 -16.33
N PRO A 102 2.16 -17.68 -15.68
CA PRO A 102 3.31 -16.87 -15.26
C PRO A 102 4.09 -16.21 -16.40
N ASN A 103 3.91 -16.68 -17.65
CA ASN A 103 4.59 -16.12 -18.83
C ASN A 103 3.83 -14.92 -19.42
N LEU A 104 2.57 -14.74 -19.05
CA LEU A 104 1.81 -13.58 -19.48
C LEU A 104 2.34 -12.32 -18.78
N LYS A 105 2.59 -11.28 -19.58
CA LYS A 105 3.09 -9.99 -19.05
C LYS A 105 2.09 -9.40 -18.05
N HIS A 106 2.58 -9.13 -16.84
CA HIS A 106 1.82 -8.44 -15.79
C HIS A 106 2.18 -6.95 -15.75
N ASP A 107 1.22 -6.10 -15.38
CA ASP A 107 1.43 -4.64 -15.37
C ASP A 107 2.37 -4.19 -14.24
N THR A 108 2.46 -4.96 -13.17
CA THR A 108 3.24 -4.63 -11.96
C THR A 108 4.15 -5.78 -11.49
N PRO A 109 5.02 -6.33 -12.39
CA PRO A 109 5.85 -7.51 -12.07
C PRO A 109 6.93 -7.22 -11.00
N TYR A 110 7.19 -5.95 -10.75
CA TYR A 110 8.19 -5.45 -9.81
C TYR A 110 7.66 -5.32 -8.36
N ARG A 111 6.39 -5.61 -8.09
CA ARG A 111 5.85 -5.60 -6.73
C ARG A 111 6.41 -6.76 -5.93
N ASP A 112 7.13 -6.45 -4.86
CA ASP A 112 7.73 -7.45 -3.97
C ASP A 112 6.87 -7.71 -2.74
N TYR A 113 6.26 -6.66 -2.19
CA TYR A 113 5.42 -6.74 -0.99
C TYR A 113 4.12 -5.98 -1.15
N SER A 114 3.08 -6.55 -0.56
CA SER A 114 1.75 -5.96 -0.46
C SER A 114 1.37 -5.77 0.99
N SER A 115 0.60 -4.76 1.29
CA SER A 115 0.04 -4.55 2.61
C SER A 115 -1.40 -4.07 2.57
N ILE A 116 -2.15 -4.42 3.59
CA ILE A 116 -3.52 -3.99 3.81
C ILE A 116 -3.63 -3.49 5.24
N ILE A 117 -4.18 -2.29 5.43
CA ILE A 117 -4.63 -1.82 6.73
C ILE A 117 -6.15 -1.77 6.70
N TYR A 118 -6.79 -2.48 7.61
CA TYR A 118 -8.23 -2.39 7.81
C TYR A 118 -8.56 -1.05 8.47
N LEU A 119 -9.42 -0.25 7.86
CA LEU A 119 -9.82 1.04 8.41
C LEU A 119 -11.08 0.93 9.28
N ASN A 120 -11.86 -0.16 9.14
CA ASN A 120 -13.01 -0.46 9.99
C ASN A 120 -13.18 -1.97 10.19
N ASP A 121 -14.06 -2.34 11.09
CA ASP A 121 -14.45 -3.72 11.41
C ASP A 121 -15.96 -3.87 11.70
N ASP A 122 -16.74 -2.85 11.37
CA ASP A 122 -18.21 -2.80 11.51
C ASP A 122 -18.93 -3.30 10.23
N TYR A 123 -18.45 -4.40 9.67
CA TYR A 123 -19.03 -5.09 8.52
C TYR A 123 -18.89 -6.61 8.70
N GLU A 124 -19.62 -7.40 7.90
CA GLU A 124 -19.56 -8.86 7.94
C GLU A 124 -18.94 -9.42 6.65
N GLY A 125 -18.26 -10.56 6.75
CA GLY A 125 -17.50 -11.13 5.66
C GLY A 125 -16.24 -10.32 5.35
N GLY A 126 -15.86 -10.21 4.07
CA GLY A 126 -14.77 -9.36 3.61
C GLY A 126 -13.39 -9.67 4.22
N ASN A 127 -13.18 -10.91 4.68
CA ASN A 127 -11.89 -11.32 5.22
C ASN A 127 -10.85 -11.44 4.11
N THR A 128 -9.62 -11.02 4.36
CA THR A 128 -8.51 -11.39 3.48
C THR A 128 -8.13 -12.84 3.75
N ILE A 129 -8.13 -13.65 2.68
CA ILE A 129 -7.77 -15.07 2.74
C ILE A 129 -6.44 -15.32 2.05
N PHE A 130 -5.69 -16.29 2.57
CA PHE A 130 -4.43 -16.79 2.04
C PHE A 130 -4.54 -18.31 1.87
N PRO A 131 -5.09 -18.81 0.73
CA PRO A 131 -5.39 -20.23 0.56
C PRO A 131 -4.19 -21.15 0.73
N LYS A 132 -3.01 -20.71 0.23
CA LYS A 132 -1.77 -21.50 0.32
C LYS A 132 -1.28 -21.67 1.76
N GLN A 133 -1.57 -20.71 2.64
CA GLN A 133 -1.25 -20.72 4.06
C GLN A 133 -2.38 -21.36 4.90
N ASN A 134 -3.49 -21.69 4.28
CA ASN A 134 -4.73 -22.07 4.98
C ASN A 134 -5.10 -21.05 6.07
N TYR A 135 -5.02 -19.78 5.72
CA TYR A 135 -5.17 -18.67 6.68
C TYR A 135 -6.22 -17.65 6.22
N LYS A 136 -6.95 -17.16 7.19
CA LYS A 136 -7.94 -16.09 7.04
C LYS A 136 -7.73 -15.05 8.14
N THR A 137 -7.58 -13.80 7.73
CA THR A 137 -7.45 -12.69 8.69
C THR A 137 -8.77 -12.43 9.41
N ILE A 138 -8.67 -11.95 10.65
CA ILE A 138 -9.80 -11.38 11.37
C ILE A 138 -9.65 -9.85 11.29
N PRO A 139 -10.55 -9.16 10.56
CA PRO A 139 -10.51 -7.71 10.46
C PRO A 139 -10.62 -7.04 11.83
N LYS A 140 -9.80 -6.00 12.04
CA LYS A 140 -9.90 -5.08 13.16
C LYS A 140 -9.50 -3.69 12.69
N ALA A 141 -10.23 -2.66 13.09
CA ALA A 141 -9.89 -1.29 12.75
C ALA A 141 -8.46 -0.96 13.20
N GLY A 142 -7.64 -0.45 12.27
CA GLY A 142 -6.23 -0.15 12.50
C GLY A 142 -5.27 -1.34 12.39
N LYS A 143 -5.73 -2.57 12.08
CA LYS A 143 -4.86 -3.73 11.89
C LYS A 143 -4.13 -3.65 10.55
N LEU A 144 -2.81 -3.86 10.58
CA LEU A 144 -1.93 -4.02 9.42
C LEU A 144 -1.67 -5.51 9.14
N ILE A 145 -1.69 -5.88 7.86
CA ILE A 145 -1.06 -7.11 7.36
C ILE A 145 -0.06 -6.76 6.26
N VAL A 146 1.10 -7.45 6.22
CA VAL A 146 2.11 -7.32 5.17
C VAL A 146 2.53 -8.71 4.71
N PHE A 147 2.62 -8.91 3.39
CA PHE A 147 2.94 -10.19 2.79
C PHE A 147 3.67 -10.02 1.44
N PRO A 148 4.43 -11.04 0.97
CA PRO A 148 5.00 -11.04 -0.37
C PRO A 148 3.93 -10.98 -1.46
N SER A 149 4.16 -10.18 -2.51
CA SER A 149 3.19 -9.95 -3.60
C SER A 149 3.07 -11.11 -4.59
N GLY A 150 3.99 -12.08 -4.55
CA GLY A 150 4.11 -13.15 -5.54
C GLY A 150 3.42 -14.46 -5.17
N SER A 151 3.73 -15.50 -5.93
CA SER A 151 3.10 -16.84 -5.90
C SER A 151 3.21 -17.58 -4.56
N SER A 152 4.06 -17.10 -3.64
CA SER A 152 4.14 -17.65 -2.28
C SER A 152 2.91 -17.29 -1.44
N HIS A 153 2.24 -16.17 -1.72
CA HIS A 153 1.10 -15.66 -0.95
C HIS A 153 -0.09 -15.26 -1.86
N PRO A 154 -0.69 -16.24 -2.58
CA PRO A 154 -1.96 -15.97 -3.24
C PRO A 154 -2.97 -15.52 -2.18
N HIS A 155 -3.70 -14.46 -2.48
CA HIS A 155 -4.65 -13.89 -1.53
C HIS A 155 -5.92 -13.42 -2.24
N GLY A 156 -7.00 -13.35 -1.49
CA GLY A 156 -8.30 -12.90 -1.97
C GLY A 156 -9.10 -12.24 -0.86
N VAL A 157 -10.30 -11.83 -1.18
CA VAL A 157 -11.25 -11.25 -0.23
C VAL A 157 -12.53 -12.07 -0.29
N THR A 158 -12.98 -12.62 0.85
CA THR A 158 -14.28 -13.29 0.92
C THR A 158 -15.39 -12.28 0.68
N GLU A 159 -16.56 -12.74 0.29
CA GLU A 159 -17.71 -11.86 0.10
C GLU A 159 -17.95 -10.98 1.35
N VAL A 160 -18.15 -9.69 1.12
CA VAL A 160 -18.72 -8.79 2.13
C VAL A 160 -20.21 -9.04 2.16
N THR A 161 -20.73 -9.59 3.25
CA THR A 161 -22.15 -9.99 3.37
C THR A 161 -23.01 -8.85 3.92
N SER A 162 -22.42 -7.93 4.70
CA SER A 162 -23.12 -6.77 5.26
C SER A 162 -22.15 -5.60 5.50
N GLY A 163 -22.64 -4.39 5.39
CA GLY A 163 -21.87 -3.16 5.64
C GLY A 163 -20.92 -2.76 4.48
N VAL A 164 -19.92 -1.97 4.83
CA VAL A 164 -18.89 -1.50 3.90
C VAL A 164 -17.52 -1.70 4.53
N ARG A 165 -16.65 -2.45 3.87
CA ARG A 165 -15.26 -2.64 4.28
C ARG A 165 -14.40 -1.54 3.68
N TYR A 166 -13.64 -0.83 4.52
CA TYR A 166 -12.63 0.16 4.12
C TYR A 166 -11.24 -0.37 4.38
N THR A 167 -10.35 -0.21 3.41
CA THR A 167 -8.94 -0.58 3.55
C THR A 167 -8.02 0.46 2.94
N LEU A 168 -6.83 0.60 3.52
CA LEU A 168 -5.68 1.26 2.89
C LEU A 168 -4.76 0.15 2.37
N ALA A 169 -4.71 0.00 1.05
CA ALA A 169 -3.85 -0.95 0.35
C ALA A 169 -2.59 -0.25 -0.13
N MET A 170 -1.42 -0.88 0.08
CA MET A 170 -0.13 -0.34 -0.31
C MET A 170 0.73 -1.44 -0.92
N TRP A 171 1.46 -1.10 -1.97
CA TRP A 171 2.41 -1.99 -2.63
C TRP A 171 3.81 -1.42 -2.59
N PHE A 172 4.79 -2.30 -2.52
CA PHE A 172 6.19 -1.94 -2.36
C PHE A 172 7.07 -2.76 -3.31
N THR A 173 8.17 -2.14 -3.75
CA THR A 173 9.17 -2.74 -4.61
C THR A 173 10.56 -2.64 -3.98
N LYS A 174 11.45 -3.56 -4.31
CA LYS A 174 12.89 -3.47 -3.97
C LYS A 174 13.69 -2.67 -4.99
N ASP A 175 13.11 -2.41 -6.17
CA ASP A 175 13.74 -1.59 -7.19
C ASP A 175 13.37 -0.12 -7.05
N ILE A 176 14.34 0.72 -6.69
CA ILE A 176 14.15 2.16 -6.55
C ILE A 176 13.68 2.83 -7.85
N ASN A 177 13.96 2.24 -9.03
CA ASN A 177 13.54 2.82 -10.31
C ASN A 177 12.04 2.64 -10.57
N GLN A 178 11.40 1.74 -9.82
CA GLN A 178 9.94 1.49 -9.86
C GLN A 178 9.19 2.23 -8.75
N MET A 179 9.89 3.03 -7.94
CA MET A 179 9.26 3.82 -6.90
C MET A 179 8.31 4.86 -7.50
N SER A 180 7.07 4.90 -7.01
CA SER A 180 6.11 5.92 -7.38
C SER A 180 6.35 7.21 -6.58
N TYR A 181 6.95 8.20 -7.22
CA TYR A 181 7.14 9.53 -6.61
C TYR A 181 5.82 10.29 -6.43
N THR A 182 4.79 9.95 -7.17
CA THR A 182 3.50 10.65 -7.12
C THR A 182 2.74 10.37 -5.83
N ASP A 183 2.90 9.18 -5.26
CA ASP A 183 2.25 8.81 -4.00
C ASP A 183 2.94 9.45 -2.79
N TYR A 184 4.25 9.73 -2.90
CA TYR A 184 5.04 10.33 -1.83
C TYR A 184 5.19 11.83 -1.96
N VAL A 185 5.43 12.30 -3.17
CA VAL A 185 6.04 13.62 -3.38
C VAL A 185 5.40 14.31 -4.56
N SER A 186 4.19 14.80 -4.43
CA SER A 186 3.87 15.99 -5.21
C SER A 186 4.64 17.17 -4.58
N LYS A 187 5.87 17.38 -5.01
CA LYS A 187 6.85 18.38 -4.53
C LYS A 187 7.03 18.31 -3.01
N PRO A 188 8.13 17.77 -2.50
CA PRO A 188 8.45 17.90 -1.09
C PRO A 188 8.54 19.39 -0.79
N SER A 189 7.80 19.87 0.20
CA SER A 189 8.33 20.98 0.98
C SER A 189 9.67 20.48 1.55
N LEU A 190 10.66 21.32 1.66
CA LEU A 190 11.95 21.01 2.31
C LEU A 190 11.79 20.21 3.61
N PHE A 191 10.71 20.39 4.32
CA PHE A 191 10.33 19.69 5.54
C PHE A 191 10.02 18.18 5.34
N LEU A 192 9.48 17.78 4.18
CA LEU A 192 9.33 16.35 3.86
C LEU A 192 10.67 15.72 3.49
N LEU A 193 11.56 16.50 2.87
CA LEU A 193 12.94 16.09 2.62
C LEU A 193 13.71 15.92 3.93
N GLU A 194 13.54 16.80 4.90
CA GLU A 194 14.16 16.69 6.23
C GLU A 194 13.60 15.47 7.00
N SER A 195 12.29 15.26 6.97
CA SER A 195 11.70 14.06 7.56
C SER A 195 12.11 12.77 6.81
N LEU A 196 12.32 12.85 5.50
CA LEU A 196 12.92 11.78 4.70
C LEU A 196 14.41 11.67 4.96
N MET A 197 15.13 12.72 5.30
CA MET A 197 16.56 12.69 5.65
C MET A 197 16.81 12.12 7.04
N ASP A 198 15.89 12.27 7.98
CA ASP A 198 15.91 11.48 9.24
C ASP A 198 15.66 9.98 8.97
N LEU A 199 14.86 9.65 7.96
CA LEU A 199 14.80 8.31 7.36
C LEU A 199 16.13 7.89 6.73
N TYR A 200 16.84 8.83 6.22
CA TYR A 200 18.07 8.74 5.49
C TYR A 200 19.28 8.31 6.34
N ALA A 201 19.29 8.69 7.62
CA ALA A 201 20.27 8.19 8.58
C ALA A 201 20.23 6.66 8.72
N VAL A 202 19.14 6.04 8.23
CA VAL A 202 18.93 4.59 8.24
C VAL A 202 19.28 3.93 6.89
N ASN A 203 19.47 4.71 5.79
CA ASN A 203 19.67 4.11 4.45
C ASN A 203 20.92 4.62 3.70
N LYS A 204 22.07 4.01 4.03
CA LYS A 204 23.38 4.28 3.39
C LYS A 204 23.38 4.09 1.86
N ARG A 205 22.53 3.24 1.29
CA ARG A 205 22.52 2.91 -0.15
C ARG A 205 22.04 4.06 -1.01
N LEU A 206 21.01 4.77 -0.57
CA LEU A 206 20.50 5.92 -1.29
C LEU A 206 21.57 7.05 -1.32
N LEU A 207 22.26 7.27 -0.21
CA LEU A 207 23.40 8.18 -0.11
C LEU A 207 24.52 7.81 -1.07
N THR A 208 24.88 6.54 -1.14
CA THR A 208 25.94 6.03 -2.01
C THR A 208 25.55 6.19 -3.49
N LYS A 209 24.28 5.98 -3.85
CA LYS A 209 23.80 6.11 -5.23
C LYS A 209 23.74 7.59 -5.66
N LEU A 210 23.25 8.47 -4.79
CA LEU A 210 23.23 9.92 -5.06
C LEU A 210 24.63 10.52 -5.11
N SER A 211 25.56 10.12 -4.22
CA SER A 211 26.94 10.56 -4.27
C SER A 211 27.63 10.12 -5.55
N LYS A 212 27.41 8.88 -6.02
CA LYS A 212 27.93 8.42 -7.32
C LYS A 212 27.34 9.21 -8.50
N THR A 213 26.07 9.54 -8.47
CA THR A 213 25.42 10.35 -9.53
C THR A 213 25.93 11.80 -9.53
N PHE A 214 26.22 12.36 -8.38
CA PHE A 214 26.80 13.70 -8.26
C PHE A 214 28.28 13.75 -8.68
N ILE A 215 29.05 12.71 -8.37
CA ILE A 215 30.47 12.61 -8.77
C ILE A 215 30.58 12.43 -10.28
N LEU A 216 29.71 11.63 -10.91
CA LEU A 216 29.68 11.46 -12.36
C LEU A 216 29.27 12.71 -13.13
N LYS A 217 28.46 13.61 -12.55
CA LYS A 217 28.09 14.89 -13.17
C LYS A 217 29.14 16.01 -12.99
N LYS A 218 30.12 15.83 -12.11
CA LYS A 218 31.21 16.80 -11.93
C LYS A 218 32.42 16.53 -12.81
N ASN A 219 32.49 15.36 -13.44
CA ASN A 219 33.60 14.92 -14.30
C ASN A 219 33.24 14.88 -15.80
N ASN A 220 32.11 15.45 -16.19
CA ASN A 220 31.71 15.81 -17.53
C ASN A 220 31.43 17.34 -17.59
#